data_ef19224c20ce4eab4f5c05bc0650b933
#
_entry.id   ef19224c20ce4eab4f5c05bc0650b933
#
_cell.length_a   1.000
_cell.length_b   1.000
_cell.length_c   1.000
_cell.angle_alpha   90.00
_cell.angle_beta   90.00
_cell.angle_gamma   90.00
#
_symmetry.space_group_name_H-M   'P 1'
#
loop_
_entity.id
_entity.type
_entity.pdbx_description
1 polymer ?
#
loop_
_entity_poly.entity_id
_entity_poly.type
_entity_poly.pdbx_seq_one_letter_code
_entity_poly.pdbx_strand_id
1 'polypeptide(L)'
;MSHTEALALIRAEAGESGLHVAARMGEDLEPTRVARLATAIRVVADGLRGAASIDRELAASLHILGFLVSREAGSWTSRTQKLPQAVFDSLIDLESAVEDLFFDISR
;
A
#
# COMPACT_ATOMS: atom_id res chain seq x y z
N MET A 1 -12.64 10.84 0.62
CA MET A 1 -12.44 9.84 -0.45
C MET A 1 -13.55 8.80 -0.35
N SER A 2 -14.21 8.51 -1.46
CA SER A 2 -15.25 7.49 -1.49
C SER A 2 -14.63 6.09 -1.57
N HIS A 3 -15.45 5.07 -1.28
CA HIS A 3 -15.02 3.67 -1.41
C HIS A 3 -14.59 3.34 -2.85
N THR A 4 -15.35 3.82 -3.83
CA THR A 4 -15.04 3.61 -5.25
C THR A 4 -13.72 4.27 -5.65
N GLU A 5 -13.49 5.50 -5.20
CA GLU A 5 -12.23 6.21 -5.46
C GLU A 5 -11.05 5.50 -4.79
N ALA A 6 -11.26 5.01 -3.58
CA ALA A 6 -10.23 4.29 -2.84
C ALA A 6 -9.84 2.99 -3.56
N LEU A 7 -10.81 2.22 -4.04
CA LEU A 7 -10.55 1.00 -4.81
C LEU A 7 -9.78 1.30 -6.09
N ALA A 8 -10.16 2.36 -6.80
CA ALA A 8 -9.48 2.75 -8.04
C ALA A 8 -8.02 3.12 -7.76
N LEU A 9 -7.76 3.86 -6.68
CA LEU A 9 -6.40 4.24 -6.30
C LEU A 9 -5.56 3.02 -5.94
N ILE A 10 -6.11 2.09 -5.17
CA ILE A 10 -5.41 0.85 -4.79
C ILE A 10 -5.02 0.06 -6.04
N ARG A 11 -5.95 -0.11 -6.97
CA ARG A 11 -5.67 -0.83 -8.23
C ARG A 11 -4.60 -0.14 -9.06
N ALA A 12 -4.68 1.18 -9.18
CA ALA A 12 -3.70 1.94 -9.95
C ALA A 12 -2.30 1.82 -9.35
N GLU A 13 -2.18 1.93 -8.05
CA GLU A 13 -0.87 1.87 -7.37
C GLU A 13 -0.29 0.46 -7.32
N ALA A 14 -1.09 -0.58 -7.45
CA ALA A 14 -0.63 -1.96 -7.56
C ALA A 14 -0.34 -2.37 -9.02
N GLY A 15 -0.67 -1.51 -9.98
CA GLY A 15 -0.54 -1.78 -11.41
C GLY A 15 0.81 -1.38 -12.01
N GLU A 16 0.87 -1.41 -13.34
CA GLU A 16 2.12 -1.22 -14.11
C GLU A 16 2.80 0.13 -13.92
N SER A 17 2.06 1.19 -13.61
CA SER A 17 2.61 2.52 -13.36
C SER A 17 2.53 2.90 -11.89
N GLY A 18 2.29 1.93 -11.02
CA GLY A 18 2.02 2.18 -9.63
C GLY A 18 3.26 2.26 -8.75
N LEU A 19 2.97 2.37 -7.46
CA LEU A 19 3.99 2.55 -6.41
C LEU A 19 4.97 1.37 -6.36
N HIS A 20 4.49 0.15 -6.56
CA HIS A 20 5.34 -1.04 -6.55
C HIS A 20 6.41 -0.98 -7.64
N VAL A 21 6.02 -0.58 -8.85
CA VAL A 21 6.96 -0.46 -9.97
C VAL A 21 7.95 0.68 -9.71
N ALA A 22 7.47 1.82 -9.21
CA ALA A 22 8.34 2.95 -8.84
C ALA A 22 9.39 2.51 -7.82
N ALA A 23 8.98 1.77 -6.79
CA ALA A 23 9.90 1.24 -5.78
C ALA A 23 10.93 0.29 -6.38
N ARG A 24 10.49 -0.61 -7.26
CA ARG A 24 11.37 -1.57 -7.92
C ARG A 24 12.41 -0.89 -8.82
N MET A 25 12.01 0.20 -9.48
CA MET A 25 12.89 0.96 -10.37
C MET A 25 13.80 1.93 -9.62
N GLY A 26 13.70 2.00 -8.29
CA GLY A 26 14.53 2.89 -7.48
C GLY A 26 14.16 4.36 -7.61
N GLU A 27 12.94 4.66 -8.04
CA GLU A 27 12.44 6.03 -8.12
C GLU A 27 12.15 6.59 -6.74
N ASP A 28 12.22 7.91 -6.62
CA ASP A 28 11.85 8.59 -5.38
C ASP A 28 10.36 8.38 -5.08
N LEU A 29 10.09 7.93 -3.88
CA LEU A 29 8.71 7.73 -3.42
C LEU A 29 8.28 8.96 -2.63
N GLU A 30 7.22 9.62 -3.07
CA GLU A 30 6.69 10.79 -2.37
C GLU A 30 5.90 10.37 -1.14
N PRO A 31 6.24 10.88 0.06
CA PRO A 31 5.51 10.51 1.28
C PRO A 31 4.00 10.78 1.21
N THR A 32 3.61 11.88 0.55
CA THR A 32 2.19 12.22 0.38
C THR A 32 1.44 11.21 -0.48
N ARG A 33 2.10 10.68 -1.51
CA ARG A 33 1.53 9.63 -2.36
C ARG A 33 1.29 8.35 -1.56
N VAL A 34 2.28 7.95 -0.78
CA VAL A 34 2.21 6.76 0.07
C VAL A 34 1.13 6.92 1.15
N ALA A 35 1.09 8.09 1.80
CA ALA A 35 0.09 8.39 2.82
C ALA A 35 -1.33 8.39 2.26
N ARG A 36 -1.52 8.90 1.06
CA ARG A 36 -2.82 8.91 0.39
C ARG A 36 -3.29 7.48 0.12
N LEU A 37 -2.37 6.61 -0.27
CA LEU A 37 -2.69 5.21 -0.49
C LEU A 37 -3.08 4.52 0.82
N ALA A 38 -2.38 4.79 1.91
CA ALA A 38 -2.74 4.26 3.23
C ALA A 38 -4.16 4.70 3.63
N THR A 39 -4.52 5.96 3.37
CA THR A 39 -5.86 6.48 3.60
C THR A 39 -6.90 5.71 2.78
N ALA A 40 -6.61 5.45 1.51
CA ALA A 40 -7.51 4.70 0.63
C ALA A 40 -7.74 3.28 1.17
N ILE A 41 -6.70 2.62 1.65
CA ILE A 41 -6.80 1.28 2.22
C ILE A 41 -7.69 1.29 3.47
N ARG A 42 -7.57 2.32 4.32
CA ARG A 42 -8.42 2.46 5.50
C ARG A 42 -9.88 2.71 5.14
N VAL A 43 -10.15 3.47 4.08
CA VAL A 43 -11.51 3.67 3.58
C VAL A 43 -12.12 2.34 3.14
N VAL A 44 -11.36 1.54 2.39
CA VAL A 44 -11.82 0.22 1.94
C VAL A 44 -12.02 -0.72 3.14
N ALA A 45 -11.12 -0.68 4.11
CA ALA A 45 -11.22 -1.49 5.32
C ALA A 45 -12.53 -1.20 6.07
N ASP A 46 -12.90 0.06 6.19
CA ASP A 46 -14.16 0.45 6.84
C ASP A 46 -15.37 -0.15 6.10
N GLY A 47 -15.34 -0.16 4.78
CA GLY A 47 -16.41 -0.73 3.97
C GLY A 47 -16.48 -2.26 4.02
N LEU A 48 -15.39 -2.92 4.44
CA LEU A 48 -15.32 -4.38 4.52
C LEU A 48 -15.61 -4.92 5.92
N ARG A 49 -15.88 -4.07 6.89
CA ARG A 49 -16.18 -4.54 8.26
C ARG A 49 -17.36 -5.51 8.26
N GLY A 50 -17.15 -6.67 8.86
CA GLY A 50 -18.16 -7.70 8.90
C GLY A 50 -18.32 -8.51 7.62
N ALA A 51 -17.50 -8.25 6.61
CA ALA A 51 -17.53 -9.03 5.37
C ALA A 51 -17.02 -10.44 5.62
N ALA A 52 -17.67 -11.43 5.00
CA ALA A 52 -17.28 -12.83 5.13
C ALA A 52 -16.14 -13.21 4.17
N SER A 53 -15.84 -12.39 3.18
CA SER A 53 -14.82 -12.66 2.17
C SER A 53 -14.30 -11.35 1.60
N ILE A 54 -13.16 -11.43 0.94
CA ILE A 54 -12.55 -10.31 0.23
C ILE A 54 -12.35 -10.72 -1.24
N ASP A 55 -12.57 -9.76 -2.14
CA ASP A 55 -12.32 -9.96 -3.57
C ASP A 55 -10.86 -10.36 -3.81
N ARG A 56 -10.65 -11.36 -4.67
CA ARG A 56 -9.33 -11.92 -4.94
C ARG A 56 -8.37 -10.87 -5.53
N GLU A 57 -8.85 -10.06 -6.46
CA GLU A 57 -8.03 -9.02 -7.09
C GLU A 57 -7.61 -7.97 -6.06
N LEU A 58 -8.53 -7.57 -5.19
CA LEU A 58 -8.22 -6.65 -4.11
C LEU A 58 -7.20 -7.23 -3.15
N ALA A 59 -7.35 -8.49 -2.77
CA ALA A 59 -6.39 -9.17 -1.89
C ALA A 59 -5.00 -9.19 -2.51
N ALA A 60 -4.90 -9.48 -3.81
CA ALA A 60 -3.62 -9.48 -4.53
C ALA A 60 -3.00 -8.08 -4.55
N SER A 61 -3.80 -7.04 -4.83
CA SER A 61 -3.33 -5.65 -4.82
C SER A 61 -2.81 -5.24 -3.44
N LEU A 62 -3.54 -5.59 -2.39
CA LEU A 62 -3.13 -5.29 -1.02
C LEU A 62 -1.83 -6.00 -0.64
N HIS A 63 -1.63 -7.24 -1.09
CA HIS A 63 -0.39 -7.96 -0.87
C HIS A 63 0.79 -7.23 -1.53
N ILE A 64 0.63 -6.81 -2.78
CA ILE A 64 1.66 -6.05 -3.50
C ILE A 64 2.01 -4.79 -2.73
N LEU A 65 1.01 -4.01 -2.33
CA LEU A 65 1.23 -2.72 -1.69
C LEU A 65 1.73 -2.83 -0.24
N GLY A 66 1.24 -3.83 0.49
CA GLY A 66 1.61 -3.99 1.90
C GLY A 66 2.92 -4.73 2.13
N PHE A 67 3.42 -5.43 1.14
CA PHE A 67 4.60 -6.28 1.28
C PHE A 67 5.70 -5.94 0.27
N LEU A 68 5.37 -5.95 -1.04
CA LEU A 68 6.40 -5.82 -2.07
C LEU A 68 6.97 -4.41 -2.19
N VAL A 69 6.17 -3.37 -1.95
CA VAL A 69 6.65 -1.98 -2.05
C VAL A 69 7.81 -1.74 -1.08
N SER A 70 7.63 -2.08 0.18
CA SER A 70 8.67 -1.90 1.20
C SER A 70 9.88 -2.77 0.94
N ARG A 71 9.67 -3.99 0.48
CA ARG A 71 10.75 -4.90 0.14
C ARG A 71 11.61 -4.34 -0.99
N GLU A 72 10.98 -3.84 -2.06
CA GLU A 72 11.72 -3.28 -3.21
C GLU A 72 12.44 -1.99 -2.81
N ALA A 73 11.79 -1.11 -2.05
CA ALA A 73 12.41 0.12 -1.56
C ALA A 73 13.61 -0.20 -0.66
N GLY A 74 13.49 -1.18 0.22
CA GLY A 74 14.58 -1.62 1.09
C GLY A 74 15.75 -2.21 0.32
N SER A 75 15.48 -2.92 -0.78
CA SER A 75 16.51 -3.47 -1.65
C SER A 75 17.39 -2.36 -2.24
N TRP A 76 16.79 -1.25 -2.66
CA TRP A 76 17.54 -0.11 -3.20
C TRP A 76 18.36 0.61 -2.13
N THR A 77 17.79 0.81 -0.93
CA THR A 77 18.49 1.50 0.14
C THR A 77 19.74 0.77 0.62
N SER A 78 19.73 -0.53 0.59
CA SER A 78 20.90 -1.32 0.96
C SER A 78 22.04 -1.20 -0.04
N ARG A 79 21.75 -0.70 -1.25
CA ARG A 79 22.74 -0.58 -2.33
C ARG A 79 23.26 0.83 -2.55
N THR A 80 22.42 1.83 -2.36
CA THR A 80 22.74 3.19 -2.82
C THR A 80 22.72 4.24 -1.72
N GLN A 81 21.64 4.34 -0.95
CA GLN A 81 21.50 5.34 0.11
C GLN A 81 20.31 5.02 1.00
N LYS A 82 20.26 5.65 2.16
CA LYS A 82 19.15 5.49 3.08
C LYS A 82 17.88 6.16 2.54
N LEU A 83 16.74 5.53 2.78
CA LEU A 83 15.44 6.16 2.54
C LEU A 83 15.30 7.40 3.43
N PRO A 84 14.77 8.51 2.90
CA PRO A 84 14.37 9.62 3.75
C PRO A 84 13.42 9.16 4.85
N GLN A 85 13.54 9.73 6.04
CA GLN A 85 12.72 9.33 7.19
C GLN A 85 11.22 9.43 6.90
N ALA A 86 10.80 10.49 6.20
CA ALA A 86 9.39 10.68 5.85
C ALA A 86 8.86 9.55 4.95
N VAL A 87 9.68 9.04 4.03
CA VAL A 87 9.31 7.91 3.17
C VAL A 87 9.21 6.63 4.00
N PHE A 88 10.18 6.40 4.86
CA PHE A 88 10.20 5.23 5.74
C PHE A 88 8.95 5.19 6.64
N ASP A 89 8.62 6.31 7.27
CA ASP A 89 7.43 6.42 8.12
C ASP A 89 6.15 6.17 7.34
N SER A 90 6.07 6.70 6.11
CA SER A 90 4.91 6.49 5.24
C SER A 90 4.73 5.03 4.84
N LEU A 91 5.84 4.33 4.58
CA LEU A 91 5.81 2.91 4.22
C LEU A 91 5.37 2.05 5.40
N ILE A 92 5.81 2.38 6.61
CA ILE A 92 5.35 1.68 7.82
C ILE A 92 3.84 1.90 8.01
N ASP A 93 3.36 3.12 7.80
CA ASP A 93 1.94 3.42 7.90
C ASP A 93 1.13 2.64 6.85
N LEU A 94 1.66 2.53 5.63
CA LEU A 94 1.04 1.75 4.56
C LEU A 94 0.93 0.26 4.94
N GLU A 95 2.00 -0.32 5.44
CA GLU A 95 2.01 -1.70 5.91
C GLU A 95 0.98 -1.91 7.03
N SER A 96 0.93 -0.98 7.98
CA SER A 96 -0.03 -1.05 9.09
C SER A 96 -1.46 -0.99 8.59
N ALA A 97 -1.75 -0.15 7.60
CA ALA A 97 -3.09 -0.06 7.01
C ALA A 97 -3.52 -1.39 6.39
N VAL A 98 -2.62 -2.05 5.66
CA VAL A 98 -2.90 -3.35 5.05
C VAL A 98 -3.09 -4.43 6.11
N GLU A 99 -2.20 -4.50 7.09
CA GLU A 99 -2.29 -5.47 8.17
C GLU A 99 -3.60 -5.33 8.95
N ASP A 100 -3.98 -4.10 9.30
CA ASP A 100 -5.22 -3.83 10.02
C ASP A 100 -6.44 -4.28 9.23
N LEU A 101 -6.44 -4.06 7.91
CA LEU A 101 -7.53 -4.50 7.04
C LEU A 101 -7.70 -6.02 7.13
N PHE A 102 -6.62 -6.77 6.92
CA PHE A 102 -6.67 -8.24 6.97
C PHE A 102 -7.00 -8.75 8.38
N PHE A 103 -6.48 -8.11 9.38
CA PHE A 103 -6.76 -8.50 10.77
C PHE A 103 -8.25 -8.32 11.10
N ASP A 104 -8.84 -7.21 10.69
CA ASP A 104 -10.25 -6.92 10.95
C ASP A 104 -11.20 -7.90 10.26
N ILE A 105 -10.91 -8.28 9.02
CA ILE A 105 -11.76 -9.25 8.31
C ILE A 105 -11.59 -10.68 8.81
N SER A 106 -10.48 -11.00 9.48
CA SER A 106 -10.22 -12.34 10.01
C SER A 106 -10.91 -12.59 11.36
N ARG A 107 -11.47 -11.56 11.93
CA ARG A 107 -12.24 -11.65 13.19
C ARG A 107 -13.68 -12.03 12.87
#